data_c4e385b98ff5b4300c06126c037c7795
#
_entry.id   c4e385b98ff5b4300c06126c037c7795
#
_cell.length_a   1.000
_cell.length_b   1.000
_cell.length_c   1.000
_cell.angle_alpha   90.00
_cell.angle_beta   90.00
_cell.angle_gamma   90.00
#
_symmetry.space_group_name_H-M   'P 1'
#
loop_
_entity.id
_entity.type
_entity.pdbx_description
1 polymer ?
#
loop_
_entity_poly.entity_id
_entity_poly.type
_entity_poly.pdbx_seq_one_letter_code
_entity_poly.pdbx_strand_id
1 'polypeptide(L)'
;MHKFTVLIVLSFLVSFTSSISQVLPTEKPLEAKNLAKQIRNSIVVLTQFGRDENEEGVGTGFVVSSDGLIATSLHVIGEGRPIRVRLANGGDLEVTSVYAWDRTLDLAILRVNKTGLTPLPIGDSSKLSQCSAVVAMGTPHGLDFSFVQGVVSARRIIENVEMLQVALPIEPGNSGGPMLDLYGRVHGVITLKSLVTDNLGFAIPSNLLKPLLEKPNPVPIKRWMTIGQLNPMEWTTVFGGYWKKKGGGIQVSN
;
A
#
# COMPACT_ATOMS: atom_id res chain seq x y z
N MET A 1 59.24 -1.44 -47.00
CA MET A 1 58.47 -2.42 -46.23
C MET A 1 58.09 -1.79 -44.88
N HIS A 2 56.91 -1.19 -44.78
CA HIS A 2 56.42 -0.59 -43.54
C HIS A 2 55.46 -1.57 -42.88
N LYS A 3 55.78 -2.00 -41.65
CA LYS A 3 54.91 -2.85 -40.83
C LYS A 3 53.96 -1.96 -40.04
N PHE A 4 52.65 -2.04 -40.34
CA PHE A 4 51.59 -1.43 -39.51
C PHE A 4 51.28 -2.38 -38.34
N THR A 5 51.52 -1.92 -37.16
CA THR A 5 51.11 -2.61 -35.94
C THR A 5 49.71 -2.09 -35.57
N VAL A 6 48.70 -2.97 -35.66
CA VAL A 6 47.32 -2.67 -35.21
C VAL A 6 47.22 -2.94 -33.72
N LEU A 7 46.98 -1.89 -32.97
CA LEU A 7 46.74 -1.94 -31.52
C LEU A 7 45.22 -2.17 -31.30
N ILE A 8 44.85 -3.38 -30.87
CA ILE A 8 43.48 -3.70 -30.49
C ILE A 8 43.29 -3.25 -29.03
N VAL A 9 42.53 -2.18 -28.81
CA VAL A 9 42.08 -1.74 -27.50
C VAL A 9 40.82 -2.52 -27.12
N LEU A 10 40.97 -3.48 -26.23
CA LEU A 10 39.87 -4.24 -25.66
C LEU A 10 39.23 -3.38 -24.54
N SER A 11 38.11 -2.72 -24.86
CA SER A 11 37.33 -1.98 -23.83
C SER A 11 36.48 -2.99 -23.04
N PHE A 12 36.88 -3.23 -21.79
CA PHE A 12 36.05 -3.94 -20.83
C PHE A 12 34.86 -3.05 -20.42
N LEU A 13 33.69 -3.34 -20.96
CA LEU A 13 32.42 -2.82 -20.41
C LEU A 13 32.13 -3.57 -19.10
N VAL A 14 32.43 -2.95 -17.98
CA VAL A 14 31.96 -3.42 -16.67
C VAL A 14 30.49 -3.03 -16.56
N SER A 15 29.59 -3.97 -16.86
CA SER A 15 28.16 -3.81 -16.59
C SER A 15 27.94 -3.87 -15.08
N PHE A 16 27.72 -2.70 -14.45
CA PHE A 16 27.20 -2.61 -13.09
C PHE A 16 25.73 -3.08 -13.11
N THR A 17 25.50 -4.36 -12.87
CA THR A 17 24.16 -4.83 -12.51
C THR A 17 23.91 -4.44 -11.05
N SER A 18 23.17 -3.35 -10.86
CA SER A 18 22.62 -3.03 -9.56
C SER A 18 21.65 -4.16 -9.17
N SER A 19 22.06 -4.98 -8.21
CA SER A 19 21.19 -6.01 -7.63
C SER A 19 20.02 -5.31 -6.93
N ILE A 20 18.86 -5.31 -7.57
CA ILE A 20 17.62 -4.85 -6.97
C ILE A 20 17.29 -5.85 -5.86
N SER A 21 17.38 -5.42 -4.61
CA SER A 21 16.95 -6.23 -3.47
C SER A 21 15.44 -6.42 -3.58
N GLN A 22 15.00 -7.64 -3.69
CA GLN A 22 13.59 -8.02 -3.72
C GLN A 22 13.35 -9.10 -2.67
N VAL A 23 12.23 -9.03 -1.96
CA VAL A 23 11.77 -10.17 -1.16
C VAL A 23 11.36 -11.28 -2.12
N LEU A 24 12.14 -12.35 -2.17
CA LEU A 24 11.78 -13.50 -2.97
C LEU A 24 10.84 -14.41 -2.18
N PRO A 25 9.76 -14.92 -2.80
CA PRO A 25 8.94 -15.94 -2.19
C PRO A 25 9.80 -17.18 -1.92
N THR A 26 9.59 -17.81 -0.76
CA THR A 26 10.33 -19.00 -0.37
C THR A 26 9.68 -20.26 -0.94
N GLU A 27 10.46 -21.30 -1.18
CA GLU A 27 9.94 -22.61 -1.63
C GLU A 27 9.24 -23.38 -0.49
N LYS A 28 9.56 -23.04 0.76
CA LYS A 28 8.98 -23.65 1.97
C LYS A 28 8.35 -22.54 2.84
N PRO A 29 7.27 -22.86 3.57
CA PRO A 29 6.69 -21.91 4.50
C PRO A 29 7.72 -21.52 5.57
N LEU A 30 7.79 -20.22 5.85
CA LEU A 30 8.65 -19.68 6.89
C LEU A 30 7.94 -19.72 8.24
N GLU A 31 8.73 -19.89 9.29
CA GLU A 31 8.25 -19.55 10.63
C GLU A 31 7.91 -18.05 10.72
N ALA A 32 6.89 -17.71 11.48
CA ALA A 32 6.40 -16.33 11.63
C ALA A 32 7.52 -15.33 11.98
N LYS A 33 8.42 -15.69 12.87
CA LYS A 33 9.58 -14.85 13.28
C LYS A 33 10.50 -14.52 12.10
N ASN A 34 10.78 -15.50 11.25
CA ASN A 34 11.70 -15.32 10.11
C ASN A 34 11.01 -14.49 9.02
N LEU A 35 9.72 -14.75 8.79
CA LEU A 35 8.91 -13.98 7.84
C LEU A 35 8.82 -12.52 8.28
N ALA A 36 8.48 -12.23 9.54
CA ALA A 36 8.41 -10.88 10.08
C ALA A 36 9.72 -10.10 9.88
N LYS A 37 10.87 -10.75 10.13
CA LYS A 37 12.20 -10.13 9.91
C LYS A 37 12.44 -9.83 8.43
N GLN A 38 12.06 -10.76 7.54
CA GLN A 38 12.28 -10.64 6.10
C GLN A 38 11.48 -9.50 5.48
N ILE A 39 10.19 -9.36 5.86
CA ILE A 39 9.28 -8.37 5.26
C ILE A 39 9.34 -6.99 5.90
N ARG A 40 9.95 -6.84 7.08
CA ARG A 40 9.94 -5.60 7.86
C ARG A 40 10.34 -4.36 7.06
N ASN A 41 11.39 -4.46 6.24
CA ASN A 41 11.88 -3.33 5.43
C ASN A 41 10.98 -2.96 4.25
N SER A 42 9.98 -3.78 3.97
CA SER A 42 8.98 -3.54 2.93
C SER A 42 7.69 -2.93 3.47
N ILE A 43 7.58 -2.79 4.81
CA ILE A 43 6.41 -2.20 5.48
C ILE A 43 6.73 -0.75 5.84
N VAL A 44 5.75 0.11 5.70
CA VAL A 44 5.87 1.54 6.01
C VAL A 44 4.71 2.01 6.87
N VAL A 45 4.99 3.02 7.70
CA VAL A 45 3.96 3.77 8.42
C VAL A 45 3.51 4.92 7.54
N LEU A 46 2.22 5.08 7.41
CA LEU A 46 1.59 6.21 6.73
C LEU A 46 0.95 7.11 7.78
N THR A 47 1.33 8.38 7.79
CA THR A 47 0.74 9.38 8.67
C THR A 47 0.11 10.48 7.80
N GLN A 48 -1.15 10.74 8.02
CA GLN A 48 -1.83 11.89 7.45
C GLN A 48 -1.93 13.01 8.49
N PHE A 49 -1.79 14.25 8.03
CA PHE A 49 -1.84 15.43 8.89
C PHE A 49 -3.03 16.30 8.51
N GLY A 50 -3.63 16.93 9.51
CA GLY A 50 -4.66 17.93 9.33
C GLY A 50 -4.12 19.27 8.84
N ARG A 51 -5.04 20.24 8.66
CA ARG A 51 -4.67 21.62 8.26
C ARG A 51 -3.87 22.38 9.31
N ASP A 52 -3.96 21.95 10.55
CA ASP A 52 -3.25 22.48 11.72
C ASP A 52 -1.92 21.75 11.98
N GLU A 53 -1.47 20.93 11.02
CA GLU A 53 -0.26 20.10 11.09
C GLU A 53 -0.30 19.02 12.20
N ASN A 54 -1.43 18.81 12.85
CA ASN A 54 -1.62 17.71 13.78
C ASN A 54 -1.84 16.39 13.05
N GLU A 55 -1.38 15.29 13.64
CA GLU A 55 -1.64 13.94 13.12
C GLU A 55 -3.14 13.64 13.23
N GLU A 56 -3.81 13.38 12.10
CA GLU A 56 -5.22 12.99 12.04
C GLU A 56 -5.44 11.49 11.91
N GLY A 57 -4.45 10.78 11.40
CA GLY A 57 -4.54 9.35 11.22
C GLY A 57 -3.22 8.67 10.92
N VAL A 58 -3.13 7.43 11.37
CA VAL A 58 -2.00 6.54 11.13
C VAL A 58 -2.50 5.24 10.52
N GLY A 59 -1.80 4.76 9.52
CA GLY A 59 -2.05 3.47 8.91
C GLY A 59 -0.77 2.82 8.41
N THR A 60 -0.94 1.73 7.72
CA THR A 60 0.16 0.94 7.17
C THR A 60 0.13 0.98 5.66
N GLY A 61 1.30 0.88 5.05
CA GLY A 61 1.48 0.60 3.64
C GLY A 61 2.59 -0.41 3.43
N PHE A 62 2.76 -0.86 2.21
CA PHE A 62 3.84 -1.76 1.86
C PHE A 62 4.39 -1.47 0.47
N VAL A 63 5.67 -1.71 0.30
CA VAL A 63 6.38 -1.47 -0.96
C VAL A 63 5.95 -2.49 -2.01
N VAL A 64 5.54 -2.03 -3.19
CA VAL A 64 5.16 -2.87 -4.34
C VAL A 64 6.10 -2.72 -5.53
N SER A 65 6.98 -1.72 -5.51
CA SER A 65 8.02 -1.54 -6.53
C SER A 65 9.28 -0.90 -5.93
N SER A 66 10.44 -1.30 -6.43
CA SER A 66 11.74 -0.79 -5.97
C SER A 66 11.99 0.69 -6.32
N ASP A 67 11.21 1.25 -7.23
CA ASP A 67 11.27 2.65 -7.68
C ASP A 67 10.30 3.58 -6.94
N GLY A 68 9.73 3.15 -5.80
CA GLY A 68 8.97 4.01 -4.90
C GLY A 68 7.46 3.92 -4.99
N LEU A 69 6.88 2.78 -5.40
CA LEU A 69 5.45 2.54 -5.28
C LEU A 69 5.12 1.84 -3.96
N ILE A 70 4.10 2.38 -3.28
CA ILE A 70 3.62 1.90 -1.97
C ILE A 70 2.12 1.69 -2.06
N ALA A 71 1.66 0.48 -1.77
CA ALA A 71 0.24 0.16 -1.70
C ALA A 71 -0.30 0.35 -0.28
N THR A 72 -1.56 0.78 -0.18
CA THR A 72 -2.30 0.99 1.07
C THR A 72 -3.80 1.02 0.81
N SER A 73 -4.61 1.17 1.86
CA SER A 73 -6.04 1.48 1.73
C SER A 73 -6.26 2.97 1.47
N LEU A 74 -7.28 3.29 0.66
CA LEU A 74 -7.58 4.68 0.29
C LEU A 74 -7.98 5.52 1.51
N HIS A 75 -8.78 4.96 2.44
CA HIS A 75 -9.18 5.66 3.66
C HIS A 75 -8.00 6.03 4.57
N VAL A 76 -6.87 5.29 4.50
CA VAL A 76 -5.65 5.59 5.27
C VAL A 76 -5.04 6.93 4.85
N ILE A 77 -5.12 7.26 3.57
CA ILE A 77 -4.61 8.55 3.07
C ILE A 77 -5.68 9.65 3.08
N GLY A 78 -6.96 9.26 3.05
CA GLY A 78 -8.09 10.17 3.13
C GLY A 78 -7.93 11.44 2.30
N GLU A 79 -8.28 12.57 2.90
CA GLU A 79 -8.02 13.93 2.39
C GLU A 79 -6.79 14.57 3.05
N GLY A 80 -5.96 13.76 3.71
CA GLY A 80 -4.85 14.19 4.55
C GLY A 80 -3.78 15.02 3.84
N ARG A 81 -3.14 15.94 4.57
CA ARG A 81 -2.23 16.96 4.05
C ARG A 81 -1.18 17.37 5.07
N PRO A 82 0.07 17.12 4.88
CA PRO A 82 0.70 16.19 3.95
C PRO A 82 0.49 14.74 4.33
N ILE A 83 0.87 13.82 3.43
CA ILE A 83 0.98 12.39 3.71
C ILE A 83 2.47 12.08 3.84
N ARG A 84 2.89 11.58 4.99
CA ARG A 84 4.27 11.13 5.23
C ARG A 84 4.36 9.62 5.24
N VAL A 85 5.44 9.13 4.70
CA VAL A 85 5.79 7.70 4.67
C VAL A 85 7.03 7.52 5.52
N ARG A 86 6.94 6.79 6.62
CA ARG A 86 8.10 6.43 7.45
C ARG A 86 8.50 4.99 7.18
N LEU A 87 9.75 4.79 6.81
CA LEU A 87 10.35 3.49 6.57
C LEU A 87 10.69 2.79 7.90
N ALA A 88 10.82 1.46 7.86
CA ALA A 88 11.19 0.65 9.03
C ALA A 88 12.57 1.01 9.63
N ASN A 89 13.45 1.63 8.87
CA ASN A 89 14.76 2.12 9.32
C ASN A 89 14.73 3.57 9.84
N GLY A 90 13.53 4.18 9.99
CA GLY A 90 13.33 5.52 10.54
C GLY A 90 13.43 6.67 9.51
N GLY A 91 13.66 6.37 8.23
CA GLY A 91 13.69 7.41 7.19
C GLY A 91 12.28 7.86 6.81
N ASP A 92 12.06 9.19 6.76
CA ASP A 92 10.82 9.79 6.29
C ASP A 92 10.90 10.15 4.80
N LEU A 93 9.83 9.89 4.08
CA LEU A 93 9.66 10.19 2.66
C LEU A 93 8.35 10.95 2.44
N GLU A 94 8.39 11.90 1.53
CA GLU A 94 7.19 12.61 1.10
C GLU A 94 6.54 11.90 -0.09
N VAL A 95 5.21 11.86 -0.08
CA VAL A 95 4.43 11.39 -1.20
C VAL A 95 4.40 12.47 -2.28
N THR A 96 4.77 12.10 -3.50
CA THR A 96 4.79 13.02 -4.66
C THR A 96 3.50 12.96 -5.48
N SER A 97 2.84 11.82 -5.48
CA SER A 97 1.54 11.63 -6.11
C SER A 97 0.79 10.43 -5.53
N VAL A 98 -0.52 10.45 -5.62
CA VAL A 98 -1.32 9.23 -5.60
C VAL A 98 -1.23 8.65 -7.00
N TYR A 99 -0.46 7.58 -7.17
CA TYR A 99 -0.12 6.95 -8.46
C TYR A 99 -1.34 6.27 -9.09
N ALA A 100 -2.10 5.55 -8.26
CA ALA A 100 -3.35 4.94 -8.64
C ALA A 100 -4.28 4.83 -7.43
N TRP A 101 -5.58 4.86 -7.67
CA TRP A 101 -6.58 4.73 -6.63
C TRP A 101 -7.90 4.21 -7.17
N ASP A 102 -8.64 3.53 -6.29
CA ASP A 102 -10.00 3.09 -6.53
C ASP A 102 -10.80 3.22 -5.24
N ARG A 103 -11.88 4.00 -5.30
CA ARG A 103 -12.73 4.29 -4.15
C ARG A 103 -13.62 3.11 -3.79
N THR A 104 -14.13 2.39 -4.77
CA THR A 104 -15.00 1.25 -4.56
C THR A 104 -14.24 0.11 -3.88
N LEU A 105 -12.98 -0.08 -4.27
CA LEU A 105 -12.09 -1.08 -3.69
C LEU A 105 -11.39 -0.60 -2.41
N ASP A 106 -11.49 0.67 -2.04
CA ASP A 106 -10.73 1.26 -0.94
C ASP A 106 -9.21 1.04 -1.09
N LEU A 107 -8.67 1.14 -2.30
CA LEU A 107 -7.25 0.93 -2.60
C LEU A 107 -6.57 2.20 -3.09
N ALA A 108 -5.33 2.39 -2.68
CA ALA A 108 -4.45 3.43 -3.19
C ALA A 108 -3.01 2.91 -3.38
N ILE A 109 -2.34 3.46 -4.39
CA ILE A 109 -0.91 3.28 -4.62
C ILE A 109 -0.28 4.67 -4.61
N LEU A 110 0.69 4.87 -3.74
CA LEU A 110 1.41 6.13 -3.58
C LEU A 110 2.75 6.07 -4.32
N ARG A 111 3.20 7.24 -4.80
CA ARG A 111 4.56 7.42 -5.33
C ARG A 111 5.37 8.26 -4.37
N VAL A 112 6.55 7.76 -3.99
CA VAL A 112 7.59 8.50 -3.28
C VAL A 112 8.84 8.61 -4.15
N ASN A 113 9.64 9.65 -3.92
CA ASN A 113 10.91 9.84 -4.64
C ASN A 113 12.05 9.06 -3.95
N LYS A 114 11.99 7.73 -4.04
CA LYS A 114 13.00 6.83 -3.47
C LYS A 114 13.16 5.61 -4.33
N THR A 115 14.39 5.23 -4.62
CA THR A 115 14.77 3.99 -5.31
C THR A 115 15.46 3.02 -4.35
N GLY A 116 15.59 1.77 -4.75
CA GLY A 116 16.24 0.73 -3.93
C GLY A 116 15.37 0.24 -2.78
N LEU A 117 14.07 0.51 -2.81
CA LEU A 117 13.12 -0.09 -1.86
C LEU A 117 12.98 -1.59 -2.14
N THR A 118 12.63 -2.34 -1.10
CA THR A 118 12.45 -3.81 -1.18
C THR A 118 10.97 -4.14 -1.37
N PRO A 119 10.49 -4.47 -2.59
CA PRO A 119 9.09 -4.76 -2.82
C PRO A 119 8.69 -6.14 -2.29
N LEU A 120 7.44 -6.27 -1.83
CA LEU A 120 6.81 -7.55 -1.56
C LEU A 120 6.27 -8.18 -2.85
N PRO A 121 6.44 -9.48 -3.05
CA PRO A 121 5.85 -10.18 -4.19
C PRO A 121 4.33 -10.25 -4.04
N ILE A 122 3.61 -9.87 -5.10
CA ILE A 122 2.14 -9.94 -5.14
C ILE A 122 1.73 -11.36 -5.53
N GLY A 123 1.07 -12.05 -4.61
CA GLY A 123 0.54 -13.39 -4.81
C GLY A 123 -0.73 -13.41 -5.68
N ASP A 124 -1.22 -14.61 -5.94
CA ASP A 124 -2.51 -14.83 -6.58
C ASP A 124 -3.56 -15.15 -5.50
N SER A 125 -4.37 -14.14 -5.14
CA SER A 125 -5.36 -14.28 -4.08
C SER A 125 -6.45 -15.29 -4.39
N SER A 126 -6.65 -15.70 -5.66
CA SER A 126 -7.61 -16.73 -6.02
C SER A 126 -7.20 -18.12 -5.52
N LYS A 127 -5.91 -18.32 -5.24
CA LYS A 127 -5.34 -19.58 -4.73
C LYS A 127 -5.48 -19.77 -3.22
N LEU A 128 -5.88 -18.71 -2.48
CA LEU A 128 -6.19 -18.88 -1.05
C LEU A 128 -7.53 -19.59 -0.86
N SER A 129 -7.52 -20.66 -0.11
CA SER A 129 -8.70 -21.37 0.32
C SER A 129 -9.08 -21.00 1.76
N GLN A 130 -10.27 -21.38 2.17
CA GLN A 130 -10.68 -21.34 3.58
C GLN A 130 -9.68 -22.13 4.44
N CYS A 131 -9.41 -21.65 5.64
CA CYS A 131 -8.40 -22.17 6.57
C CYS A 131 -6.94 -21.99 6.11
N SER A 132 -6.65 -21.35 4.97
CA SER A 132 -5.28 -20.97 4.62
C SER A 132 -4.68 -20.11 5.71
N ALA A 133 -3.49 -20.49 6.20
CA ALA A 133 -2.73 -19.68 7.16
C ALA A 133 -2.29 -18.37 6.50
N VAL A 134 -2.55 -17.26 7.17
CA VAL A 134 -2.16 -15.93 6.74
C VAL A 134 -1.59 -15.12 7.89
N VAL A 135 -0.78 -14.14 7.55
CA VAL A 135 -0.20 -13.19 8.48
C VAL A 135 -0.46 -11.77 8.01
N ALA A 136 -0.56 -10.85 8.93
CA ALA A 136 -0.55 -9.43 8.61
C ALA A 136 0.51 -8.71 9.42
N MET A 137 1.09 -7.66 8.84
CA MET A 137 2.02 -6.78 9.52
C MET A 137 1.54 -5.35 9.37
N GLY A 138 1.49 -4.64 10.48
CA GLY A 138 1.02 -3.27 10.53
C GLY A 138 1.65 -2.50 11.68
N THR A 139 1.18 -1.26 11.85
CA THR A 139 1.69 -0.32 12.86
C THR A 139 0.52 0.18 13.72
N PRO A 140 -0.05 -0.69 14.59
CA PRO A 140 -1.19 -0.32 15.40
C PRO A 140 -0.83 0.90 16.26
N HIS A 141 -1.71 1.91 16.24
CA HIS A 141 -1.54 3.17 16.98
C HIS A 141 -0.21 3.90 16.74
N GLY A 142 0.44 3.70 15.58
CA GLY A 142 1.75 4.28 15.28
C GLY A 142 2.91 3.70 16.09
N LEU A 143 2.65 2.64 16.85
CA LEU A 143 3.66 1.89 17.60
C LEU A 143 4.53 1.05 16.65
N ASP A 144 5.55 0.39 17.21
CA ASP A 144 6.41 -0.50 16.45
C ASP A 144 5.62 -1.57 15.69
N PHE A 145 6.19 -2.00 14.55
CA PHE A 145 5.60 -3.00 13.65
C PHE A 145 5.09 -4.22 14.41
N SER A 146 3.77 -4.42 14.36
CA SER A 146 3.08 -5.58 14.94
C SER A 146 2.85 -6.64 13.88
N PHE A 147 3.10 -7.89 14.23
CA PHE A 147 2.90 -9.04 13.38
C PHE A 147 1.81 -9.92 14.00
N VAL A 148 0.76 -10.19 13.24
CA VAL A 148 -0.36 -11.02 13.68
C VAL A 148 -0.56 -12.19 12.72
N GLN A 149 -0.99 -13.33 13.26
CA GLN A 149 -1.23 -14.55 12.49
C GLN A 149 -2.65 -15.05 12.68
N GLY A 150 -3.23 -15.59 11.64
CA GLY A 150 -4.56 -16.18 11.63
C GLY A 150 -4.84 -16.97 10.36
N VAL A 151 -6.11 -17.04 10.00
CA VAL A 151 -6.54 -17.83 8.83
C VAL A 151 -7.57 -17.07 7.99
N VAL A 152 -7.67 -17.43 6.73
CA VAL A 152 -8.79 -17.03 5.88
C VAL A 152 -10.05 -17.76 6.37
N SER A 153 -11.07 -17.00 6.77
CA SER A 153 -12.34 -17.54 7.25
C SER A 153 -13.31 -17.82 6.11
N ALA A 154 -13.41 -16.90 5.15
CA ALA A 154 -14.29 -17.03 3.99
C ALA A 154 -13.94 -16.01 2.89
N ARG A 155 -14.58 -16.15 1.73
CA ARG A 155 -14.74 -15.10 0.74
C ARG A 155 -16.14 -14.52 0.87
N ARG A 156 -16.27 -13.20 0.81
CA ARG A 156 -17.55 -12.48 0.93
C ARG A 156 -17.67 -11.46 -0.18
N ILE A 157 -18.90 -11.17 -0.55
CA ILE A 157 -19.22 -10.00 -1.37
C ILE A 157 -19.89 -9.00 -0.45
N ILE A 158 -19.26 -7.84 -0.25
CA ILE A 158 -19.74 -6.74 0.57
C ILE A 158 -19.82 -5.53 -0.35
N GLU A 159 -20.99 -4.91 -0.48
CA GLU A 159 -21.23 -3.76 -1.37
C GLU A 159 -20.72 -3.99 -2.81
N ASN A 160 -20.96 -5.19 -3.35
CA ASN A 160 -20.49 -5.65 -4.66
C ASN A 160 -18.95 -5.78 -4.81
N VAL A 161 -18.19 -5.73 -3.73
CA VAL A 161 -16.75 -5.96 -3.71
C VAL A 161 -16.46 -7.32 -3.10
N GLU A 162 -15.63 -8.12 -3.77
CA GLU A 162 -15.10 -9.35 -3.19
C GLU A 162 -14.10 -9.00 -2.10
N MET A 163 -14.27 -9.58 -0.91
CA MET A 163 -13.38 -9.42 0.23
C MET A 163 -12.99 -10.78 0.81
N LEU A 164 -11.78 -10.87 1.31
CA LEU A 164 -11.31 -11.99 2.12
C LEU A 164 -11.65 -11.71 3.58
N GLN A 165 -12.55 -12.47 4.15
CA GLN A 165 -12.83 -12.47 5.58
C GLN A 165 -11.73 -13.25 6.28
N VAL A 166 -11.14 -12.69 7.33
CA VAL A 166 -9.99 -13.24 8.04
C VAL A 166 -10.22 -13.26 9.55
N ALA A 167 -9.77 -14.31 10.20
CA ALA A 167 -9.70 -14.41 11.65
C ALA A 167 -8.29 -13.92 12.09
N LEU A 168 -8.11 -12.61 12.13
CA LEU A 168 -6.90 -11.91 12.54
C LEU A 168 -7.26 -10.82 13.55
N PRO A 169 -6.44 -10.59 14.58
CA PRO A 169 -6.58 -9.39 15.42
C PRO A 169 -6.21 -8.15 14.59
N ILE A 170 -7.23 -7.45 14.09
CA ILE A 170 -7.05 -6.21 13.34
C ILE A 170 -7.34 -5.04 14.27
N GLU A 171 -6.36 -4.15 14.42
CA GLU A 171 -6.45 -2.94 15.23
C GLU A 171 -6.28 -1.69 14.36
N PRO A 172 -6.75 -0.51 14.81
CA PRO A 172 -6.48 0.75 14.13
C PRO A 172 -4.98 0.94 13.89
N GLY A 173 -4.60 1.28 12.66
CA GLY A 173 -3.21 1.35 12.21
C GLY A 173 -2.76 0.13 11.38
N ASN A 174 -3.45 -1.01 11.45
CA ASN A 174 -3.18 -2.15 10.56
C ASN A 174 -3.78 -1.96 9.15
N SER A 175 -4.76 -1.07 8.99
CA SER A 175 -5.37 -0.73 7.70
C SER A 175 -4.32 -0.31 6.68
N GLY A 176 -4.46 -0.80 5.45
CA GLY A 176 -3.50 -0.61 4.36
C GLY A 176 -2.31 -1.55 4.39
N GLY A 177 -2.10 -2.30 5.48
CA GLY A 177 -1.04 -3.28 5.60
C GLY A 177 -1.27 -4.52 4.74
N PRO A 178 -0.18 -5.26 4.40
CA PRO A 178 -0.30 -6.48 3.63
C PRO A 178 -0.81 -7.65 4.46
N MET A 179 -1.67 -8.45 3.86
CA MET A 179 -1.97 -9.80 4.29
C MET A 179 -1.18 -10.77 3.41
N LEU A 180 -0.32 -11.59 4.03
CA LEU A 180 0.59 -12.48 3.32
C LEU A 180 0.31 -13.94 3.65
N ASP A 181 0.73 -14.82 2.76
CA ASP A 181 0.92 -16.23 3.08
C ASP A 181 2.26 -16.46 3.82
N LEU A 182 2.48 -17.67 4.29
CA LEU A 182 3.74 -18.04 4.97
C LEU A 182 4.95 -18.13 4.02
N TYR A 183 4.74 -17.92 2.72
CA TYR A 183 5.80 -17.84 1.72
C TYR A 183 6.22 -16.40 1.41
N GLY A 184 5.63 -15.40 2.11
CA GLY A 184 5.94 -13.98 1.96
C GLY A 184 5.27 -13.31 0.77
N ARG A 185 4.25 -13.91 0.15
CA ARG A 185 3.48 -13.33 -0.96
C ARG A 185 2.26 -12.59 -0.41
N VAL A 186 2.02 -11.38 -0.92
CA VAL A 186 0.84 -10.58 -0.55
C VAL A 186 -0.40 -11.12 -1.27
N HIS A 187 -1.40 -11.50 -0.50
CA HIS A 187 -2.69 -11.99 -0.98
C HIS A 187 -3.85 -11.03 -0.72
N GLY A 188 -3.62 -9.97 0.06
CA GLY A 188 -4.63 -8.96 0.31
C GLY A 188 -4.08 -7.70 0.95
N VAL A 189 -4.90 -6.64 0.96
CA VAL A 189 -4.67 -5.38 1.67
C VAL A 189 -5.68 -5.29 2.80
N ILE A 190 -5.24 -5.18 4.03
CA ILE A 190 -6.12 -5.06 5.21
C ILE A 190 -6.90 -3.74 5.10
N THR A 191 -8.22 -3.81 5.23
CA THR A 191 -9.07 -2.61 5.10
C THR A 191 -9.99 -2.38 6.29
N LEU A 192 -10.82 -3.35 6.66
CA LEU A 192 -11.86 -3.16 7.65
C LEU A 192 -11.72 -4.13 8.82
N LYS A 193 -12.12 -3.65 10.00
CA LYS A 193 -12.46 -4.48 11.15
C LYS A 193 -13.99 -4.52 11.27
N SER A 194 -14.55 -5.68 11.60
CA SER A 194 -15.96 -5.76 11.95
C SER A 194 -16.26 -4.91 13.18
N LEU A 195 -17.31 -4.10 13.13
CA LEU A 195 -17.81 -3.35 14.27
C LEU A 195 -18.68 -4.21 15.21
N VAL A 196 -19.05 -5.42 14.75
CA VAL A 196 -20.01 -6.30 15.45
C VAL A 196 -19.30 -7.41 16.23
N THR A 197 -18.15 -7.86 15.74
CA THR A 197 -17.41 -8.99 16.36
C THR A 197 -15.92 -8.68 16.42
N ASP A 198 -15.32 -8.93 17.58
CA ASP A 198 -13.87 -8.90 17.73
C ASP A 198 -13.22 -10.02 16.92
N ASN A 199 -11.99 -9.78 16.46
CA ASN A 199 -11.20 -10.71 15.65
C ASN A 199 -11.79 -11.08 14.28
N LEU A 200 -12.73 -10.31 13.75
CA LEU A 200 -13.22 -10.44 12.40
C LEU A 200 -12.76 -9.26 11.55
N GLY A 201 -11.88 -9.54 10.63
CA GLY A 201 -11.34 -8.53 9.71
C GLY A 201 -11.59 -8.87 8.26
N PHE A 202 -11.32 -7.90 7.40
CA PHE A 202 -11.45 -8.03 5.97
C PHE A 202 -10.19 -7.51 5.27
N ALA A 203 -9.87 -8.14 4.14
CA ALA A 203 -8.81 -7.70 3.26
C ALA A 203 -9.31 -7.67 1.81
N ILE A 204 -8.92 -6.64 1.07
CA ILE A 204 -9.15 -6.59 -0.38
C ILE A 204 -8.20 -7.56 -1.07
N PRO A 205 -8.68 -8.48 -1.92
CA PRO A 205 -7.84 -9.45 -2.62
C PRO A 205 -6.73 -8.80 -3.45
N SER A 206 -5.52 -9.34 -3.40
CA SER A 206 -4.36 -8.80 -4.14
C SER A 206 -4.55 -8.78 -5.66
N ASN A 207 -5.39 -9.66 -6.21
CA ASN A 207 -5.70 -9.65 -7.63
C ASN A 207 -6.40 -8.36 -8.07
N LEU A 208 -7.09 -7.64 -7.15
CA LEU A 208 -7.72 -6.34 -7.41
C LEU A 208 -6.71 -5.18 -7.36
N LEU A 209 -5.53 -5.37 -6.78
CA LEU A 209 -4.44 -4.39 -6.79
C LEU A 209 -3.69 -4.38 -8.13
N LYS A 210 -3.60 -5.51 -8.82
CA LYS A 210 -2.84 -5.64 -10.08
C LYS A 210 -3.29 -4.67 -11.18
N PRO A 211 -4.60 -4.50 -11.46
CA PRO A 211 -5.06 -3.54 -12.47
C PRO A 211 -4.64 -2.09 -12.18
N LEU A 212 -4.55 -1.70 -10.90
CA LEU A 212 -4.11 -0.36 -10.50
C LEU A 212 -2.61 -0.14 -10.76
N LEU A 213 -1.81 -1.20 -10.70
CA LEU A 213 -0.39 -1.14 -11.07
C LEU A 213 -0.20 -1.05 -12.58
N GLU A 214 -1.03 -1.75 -13.36
CA GLU A 214 -0.94 -1.85 -14.82
C GLU A 214 -1.54 -0.63 -15.53
N LYS A 215 -2.63 -0.07 -14.99
CA LYS A 215 -3.40 1.05 -15.57
C LYS A 215 -3.62 2.15 -14.52
N PRO A 216 -2.57 2.88 -14.15
CA PRO A 216 -2.67 3.91 -13.13
C PRO A 216 -3.53 5.11 -13.58
N ASN A 217 -4.11 5.80 -12.59
CA ASN A 217 -4.84 7.05 -12.75
C ASN A 217 -4.23 8.15 -11.87
N PRO A 218 -3.00 8.61 -12.17
CA PRO A 218 -2.20 9.39 -11.24
C PRO A 218 -2.77 10.78 -10.98
N VAL A 219 -2.71 11.18 -9.70
CA VAL A 219 -3.03 12.53 -9.24
C VAL A 219 -1.83 13.11 -8.51
N PRO A 220 -1.22 14.22 -8.97
CA PRO A 220 -0.15 14.89 -8.25
C PRO A 220 -0.58 15.24 -6.83
N ILE A 221 0.31 15.09 -5.85
CA ILE A 221 -0.03 15.32 -4.44
C ILE A 221 -0.58 16.72 -4.19
N LYS A 222 -0.07 17.74 -4.86
CA LYS A 222 -0.59 19.11 -4.76
C LYS A 222 -2.06 19.22 -5.14
N ARG A 223 -2.49 18.49 -6.18
CA ARG A 223 -3.90 18.43 -6.60
C ARG A 223 -4.73 17.61 -5.62
N TRP A 224 -4.22 16.49 -5.13
CA TRP A 224 -4.85 15.68 -4.09
C TRP A 224 -5.13 16.50 -2.83
N MET A 225 -4.16 17.30 -2.43
CA MET A 225 -4.24 18.19 -1.27
C MET A 225 -5.20 19.39 -1.44
N THR A 226 -5.66 19.70 -2.66
CA THR A 226 -6.50 20.89 -2.94
C THR A 226 -7.97 20.55 -3.19
N ILE A 227 -8.43 19.37 -2.77
CA ILE A 227 -9.83 18.94 -2.97
C ILE A 227 -10.85 19.98 -2.47
N GLY A 228 -10.56 20.74 -1.44
CA GLY A 228 -11.40 21.86 -0.96
C GLY A 228 -11.37 23.13 -1.85
N GLN A 229 -10.50 23.20 -2.85
CA GLN A 229 -10.37 24.33 -3.79
C GLN A 229 -10.73 23.98 -5.22
N LEU A 230 -11.09 22.71 -5.50
CA LEU A 230 -11.40 22.24 -6.84
C LEU A 230 -12.73 22.78 -7.34
N ASN A 231 -12.83 22.88 -8.67
CA ASN A 231 -14.09 23.14 -9.36
C ASN A 231 -15.15 22.14 -8.90
N PRO A 232 -16.34 22.59 -8.45
CA PRO A 232 -17.43 21.69 -8.03
C PRO A 232 -17.81 20.61 -9.05
N MET A 233 -17.53 20.83 -10.33
CA MET A 233 -17.74 19.85 -11.41
C MET A 233 -16.75 18.69 -11.38
N GLU A 234 -15.63 18.84 -10.67
CA GLU A 234 -14.58 17.83 -10.49
C GLU A 234 -14.68 17.09 -9.13
N TRP A 235 -15.68 17.44 -8.32
CA TRP A 235 -15.85 16.83 -7.01
C TRP A 235 -16.54 15.48 -7.12
N THR A 236 -15.90 14.46 -6.63
CA THR A 236 -16.53 13.17 -6.38
C THR A 236 -17.15 13.20 -4.99
N THR A 237 -18.43 12.82 -4.89
CA THR A 237 -19.13 12.68 -3.62
C THR A 237 -18.47 11.60 -2.76
N VAL A 238 -17.96 11.99 -1.58
CA VAL A 238 -17.53 11.05 -0.53
C VAL A 238 -18.76 10.85 0.35
N PHE A 239 -19.17 9.62 0.60
CA PHE A 239 -20.30 9.25 1.47
C PHE A 239 -21.71 9.69 1.01
N GLY A 240 -21.97 9.76 -0.30
CA GLY A 240 -23.32 10.00 -0.82
C GLY A 240 -23.90 11.42 -0.64
N GLY A 241 -23.14 12.35 -0.05
CA GLY A 241 -23.56 13.73 0.13
C GLY A 241 -23.49 14.56 -1.15
N TYR A 242 -24.45 15.43 -1.40
CA TYR A 242 -24.42 16.41 -2.49
C TYR A 242 -23.82 17.72 -2.01
N TRP A 243 -22.77 18.19 -2.70
CA TRP A 243 -22.08 19.44 -2.39
C TRP A 243 -22.55 20.55 -3.31
N LYS A 244 -23.01 21.66 -2.76
CA LYS A 244 -23.39 22.85 -3.53
C LYS A 244 -22.64 24.06 -3.02
N LYS A 245 -22.11 24.87 -3.95
CA LYS A 245 -21.57 26.19 -3.63
C LYS A 245 -22.75 27.16 -3.48
N LYS A 246 -22.87 27.82 -2.32
CA LYS A 246 -23.92 28.82 -2.06
C LYS A 246 -23.32 29.97 -1.26
N GLY A 247 -23.37 31.20 -1.78
CA GLY A 247 -22.98 32.42 -1.08
C GLY A 247 -21.53 32.48 -0.61
N GLY A 248 -20.58 31.90 -1.37
CA GLY A 248 -19.17 31.86 -0.99
C GLY A 248 -18.77 30.72 -0.04
N GLY A 249 -19.73 29.90 0.41
CA GLY A 249 -19.52 28.70 1.23
C GLY A 249 -19.91 27.42 0.50
N ILE A 250 -19.55 26.28 1.08
CA ILE A 250 -19.90 24.95 0.61
C ILE A 250 -20.99 24.41 1.53
N GLN A 251 -22.11 23.98 0.97
CA GLN A 251 -23.17 23.30 1.71
C GLN A 251 -23.22 21.82 1.30
N VAL A 252 -23.34 20.95 2.31
CA VAL A 252 -23.61 19.52 2.14
C VAL A 252 -25.09 19.30 2.36
N SER A 253 -25.77 18.61 1.46
CA SER A 253 -27.09 18.05 1.70
C SER A 253 -27.01 16.52 1.58
N ASN A 254 -27.56 15.83 2.55
CA ASN A 254 -27.76 14.38 2.49
C ASN A 254 -28.92 14.06 1.57
#